data_e9b01693edc7e7c09e044f7720caea57
#
_entry.id   e9b01693edc7e7c09e044f7720caea57
#
_cell.length_a   1.000
_cell.length_b   1.000
_cell.length_c   1.000
_cell.angle_alpha   90.00
_cell.angle_beta   90.00
_cell.angle_gamma   90.00
#
_symmetry.space_group_name_H-M   'P 1'
#
loop_
_entity.id
_entity.type
_entity.pdbx_description
1 polymer ?
#
loop_
_entity_poly.entity_id
_entity_poly.type
_entity_poly.pdbx_seq_one_letter_code
_entity_poly.pdbx_strand_id
1 'polypeptide(L)'
;DRIIICRDDDSLNLDVLEKLSTWFGIRKNVHVRLSEEMPGVQSFGRGEQILTREYVMKDALNRQAVMMNDIYNRGSSSPTKWEDLSYFLKQSNIAAADHLLVKIRYLLGDETITAVTPENCRRAYEVYRSTRESRGEAYQEMEHRRWMHFYLMHNWCRSEKRDNEKR
;
A
#
# COMPACT_ATOMS: atom_id res chain seq x y z
N ASP A 1 -9.03 5.78 -13.96
CA ASP A 1 -8.92 4.39 -13.46
C ASP A 1 -7.66 3.77 -14.04
N ARG A 2 -7.02 2.85 -13.28
CA ARG A 2 -5.86 2.07 -13.72
C ARG A 2 -6.23 0.61 -13.74
N ILE A 3 -5.72 -0.12 -14.75
CA ILE A 3 -5.84 -1.58 -14.82
C ILE A 3 -4.45 -2.16 -14.57
N ILE A 4 -4.36 -3.13 -13.68
CA ILE A 4 -3.12 -3.81 -13.34
C ILE A 4 -3.30 -5.29 -13.71
N ILE A 5 -2.47 -5.79 -14.61
CA ILE A 5 -2.41 -7.20 -15.01
C ILE A 5 -1.18 -7.80 -14.33
N CYS A 6 -1.39 -8.73 -13.40
CA CYS A 6 -0.32 -9.27 -12.56
C CYS A 6 -0.54 -10.76 -12.30
N ARG A 7 -0.12 -11.60 -13.24
CA ARG A 7 -0.02 -13.06 -13.09
C ARG A 7 1.44 -13.48 -13.08
N ASP A 8 1.69 -14.72 -12.73
CA ASP A 8 3.05 -15.26 -12.66
C ASP A 8 3.66 -15.57 -14.02
N ASP A 9 2.85 -15.58 -15.06
CA ASP A 9 3.24 -15.92 -16.45
C ASP A 9 3.06 -14.71 -17.36
N ASP A 10 4.14 -14.32 -18.05
CA ASP A 10 4.16 -13.15 -18.93
C ASP A 10 3.26 -13.33 -20.16
N SER A 11 3.17 -14.56 -20.72
CA SER A 11 2.33 -14.83 -21.89
C SER A 11 0.85 -14.70 -21.54
N LEU A 12 0.44 -15.12 -20.35
CA LEU A 12 -0.93 -14.91 -19.85
C LEU A 12 -1.22 -13.43 -19.57
N ASN A 13 -0.24 -12.68 -19.10
CA ASN A 13 -0.38 -11.24 -18.91
C ASN A 13 -0.57 -10.50 -20.25
N LEU A 14 0.19 -10.89 -21.27
CA LEU A 14 0.09 -10.33 -22.62
C LEU A 14 -1.23 -10.72 -23.32
N ASP A 15 -1.70 -11.95 -23.14
CA ASP A 15 -3.01 -12.40 -23.66
C ASP A 15 -4.16 -11.55 -23.08
N VAL A 16 -4.13 -11.27 -21.80
CA VAL A 16 -5.11 -10.38 -21.16
C VAL A 16 -5.00 -8.95 -21.71
N LEU A 17 -3.79 -8.42 -21.87
CA LEU A 17 -3.56 -7.09 -22.44
C LEU A 17 -4.12 -7.01 -23.88
N GLU A 18 -3.85 -8.01 -24.70
CA GLU A 18 -4.35 -8.09 -26.08
C GLU A 18 -5.88 -8.12 -26.12
N LYS A 19 -6.51 -8.94 -25.28
CA LYS A 19 -7.98 -9.01 -25.15
C LYS A 19 -8.59 -7.69 -24.70
N LEU A 20 -8.02 -7.03 -23.72
CA LEU A 20 -8.46 -5.69 -23.28
C LEU A 20 -8.36 -4.66 -24.41
N SER A 21 -7.26 -4.70 -25.16
CA SER A 21 -7.04 -3.81 -26.29
C SER A 21 -7.99 -4.08 -27.45
N THR A 22 -8.18 -5.35 -27.81
CA THR A 22 -8.90 -5.77 -29.01
C THR A 22 -10.42 -5.75 -28.80
N TRP A 23 -10.90 -6.27 -27.68
CA TRP A 23 -12.34 -6.42 -27.44
C TRP A 23 -12.97 -5.20 -26.81
N PHE A 24 -12.22 -4.49 -25.95
CA PHE A 24 -12.76 -3.36 -25.18
C PHE A 24 -12.13 -2.03 -25.58
N GLY A 25 -11.16 -2.00 -26.48
CA GLY A 25 -10.48 -0.76 -26.90
C GLY A 25 -9.65 -0.11 -25.78
N ILE A 26 -9.40 -0.82 -24.68
CA ILE A 26 -8.69 -0.28 -23.51
C ILE A 26 -7.19 -0.40 -23.75
N ARG A 27 -6.52 0.74 -23.96
CA ARG A 27 -5.07 0.82 -24.21
C ARG A 27 -4.33 1.76 -23.26
N LYS A 28 -5.05 2.63 -22.56
CA LYS A 28 -4.45 3.62 -21.65
C LYS A 28 -4.56 3.17 -20.22
N ASN A 29 -3.57 3.54 -19.42
CA ASN A 29 -3.53 3.25 -17.98
C ASN A 29 -3.55 1.74 -17.64
N VAL A 30 -3.06 0.89 -18.55
CA VAL A 30 -2.90 -0.54 -18.31
C VAL A 30 -1.43 -0.80 -17.98
N HIS A 31 -1.18 -1.34 -16.79
CA HIS A 31 0.13 -1.72 -16.30
C HIS A 31 0.22 -3.24 -16.26
N VAL A 32 1.27 -3.79 -16.87
CA VAL A 32 1.43 -5.24 -17.03
C VAL A 32 2.69 -5.73 -16.35
N ARG A 33 2.58 -6.75 -15.52
CA ARG A 33 3.76 -7.41 -14.96
C ARG A 33 4.43 -8.21 -16.08
N LEU A 34 5.69 -7.88 -16.36
CA LEU A 34 6.54 -8.59 -17.36
C LEU A 34 7.95 -8.75 -16.80
N SER A 35 8.58 -9.87 -17.11
CA SER A 35 9.99 -10.16 -16.79
C SER A 35 10.95 -9.29 -17.58
N GLU A 36 10.57 -8.91 -18.81
CA GLU A 36 11.36 -8.09 -19.72
C GLU A 36 10.60 -6.85 -20.17
N GLU A 37 11.33 -5.86 -20.67
CA GLU A 37 10.74 -4.65 -21.21
C GLU A 37 10.15 -4.91 -22.60
N MET A 38 8.92 -4.46 -22.81
CA MET A 38 8.25 -4.52 -24.09
C MET A 38 7.94 -3.11 -24.58
N PRO A 39 8.43 -2.70 -25.76
CA PRO A 39 8.14 -1.39 -26.33
C PRO A 39 6.63 -1.15 -26.46
N GLY A 40 6.18 0.01 -26.00
CA GLY A 40 4.77 0.41 -26.07
C GLY A 40 3.87 -0.17 -24.96
N VAL A 41 4.41 -1.00 -24.07
CA VAL A 41 3.69 -1.54 -22.89
C VAL A 41 4.21 -0.90 -21.61
N GLN A 42 3.30 -0.44 -20.77
CA GLN A 42 3.66 0.02 -19.42
C GLN A 42 3.90 -1.19 -18.52
N SER A 43 5.13 -1.68 -18.51
CA SER A 43 5.51 -2.86 -17.74
C SER A 43 6.06 -2.53 -16.36
N PHE A 44 5.92 -3.47 -15.42
CA PHE A 44 6.50 -3.43 -14.08
C PHE A 44 6.90 -4.84 -13.62
N GLY A 45 7.65 -4.93 -12.52
CA GLY A 45 7.96 -6.19 -11.87
C GLY A 45 9.18 -6.90 -12.45
N ARG A 46 10.04 -6.22 -13.21
CA ARG A 46 11.30 -6.77 -13.70
C ARG A 46 12.27 -7.03 -12.54
N GLY A 47 12.99 -8.15 -12.63
CA GLY A 47 13.94 -8.54 -11.59
C GLY A 47 14.97 -7.46 -11.26
N GLU A 48 15.50 -6.76 -12.24
CA GLU A 48 16.44 -5.64 -12.10
C GLU A 48 15.84 -4.42 -11.37
N GLN A 49 14.53 -4.23 -11.42
CA GLN A 49 13.82 -3.18 -10.69
C GLN A 49 13.56 -3.55 -9.24
N ILE A 50 13.35 -4.84 -8.96
CA ILE A 50 12.96 -5.37 -7.65
C ILE A 50 14.20 -5.82 -6.85
N LEU A 51 15.14 -6.50 -7.52
CA LEU A 51 16.34 -7.08 -6.90
C LEU A 51 17.51 -6.08 -6.86
N THR A 52 17.21 -4.82 -6.59
CA THR A 52 18.25 -3.82 -6.41
C THR A 52 18.94 -3.99 -5.07
N ARG A 53 20.23 -3.59 -4.98
CA ARG A 53 20.97 -3.58 -3.72
C ARG A 53 20.23 -2.82 -2.61
N GLU A 54 19.55 -1.72 -2.98
CA GLU A 54 18.80 -0.89 -2.04
C GLU A 54 17.65 -1.66 -1.42
N TYR A 55 16.88 -2.41 -2.22
CA TYR A 55 15.76 -3.19 -1.73
C TYR A 55 16.20 -4.44 -0.96
N VAL A 56 17.19 -5.18 -1.52
CA VAL A 56 17.60 -6.47 -0.95
C VAL A 56 18.44 -6.28 0.33
N MET A 57 19.39 -5.32 0.30
CA MET A 57 20.35 -5.17 1.40
C MET A 57 19.92 -4.16 2.46
N LYS A 58 19.11 -3.17 2.09
CA LYS A 58 18.72 -2.09 3.00
C LYS A 58 17.23 -2.14 3.38
N ASP A 59 16.55 -3.18 2.96
CA ASP A 59 15.10 -3.37 3.22
C ASP A 59 14.26 -2.11 2.92
N ALA A 60 14.58 -1.46 1.81
CA ALA A 60 13.98 -0.17 1.46
C ALA A 60 12.46 -0.25 1.31
N LEU A 61 11.93 -1.42 0.89
CA LEU A 61 10.49 -1.67 0.78
C LEU A 61 9.79 -1.54 2.14
N ASN A 62 10.44 -2.00 3.21
CA ASN A 62 9.83 -2.01 4.54
C ASN A 62 10.19 -0.79 5.40
N ARG A 63 11.06 0.11 4.91
CA ARG A 63 11.52 1.28 5.69
C ARG A 63 10.37 2.10 6.26
N GLN A 64 9.35 2.38 5.48
CA GLN A 64 8.18 3.13 5.95
C GLN A 64 7.36 2.34 6.98
N ALA A 65 7.26 1.02 6.80
CA ALA A 65 6.58 0.15 7.75
C ALA A 65 7.33 0.04 9.09
N VAL A 66 8.66 0.01 9.06
CA VAL A 66 9.51 0.10 10.27
C VAL A 66 9.24 1.42 11.01
N MET A 67 9.21 2.54 10.28
CA MET A 67 8.88 3.84 10.88
C MET A 67 7.46 3.86 11.48
N MET A 68 6.49 3.19 10.84
CA MET A 68 5.14 3.04 11.41
C MET A 68 5.17 2.27 12.73
N ASN A 69 5.93 1.17 12.81
CA ASN A 69 6.12 0.43 14.04
C ASN A 69 6.73 1.30 15.14
N ASP A 70 7.73 2.09 14.83
CA ASP A 70 8.37 3.01 15.78
C ASP A 70 7.38 4.06 16.32
N ILE A 71 6.49 4.56 15.46
CA ILE A 71 5.44 5.50 15.86
C ILE A 71 4.45 4.83 16.83
N TYR A 72 3.99 3.62 16.54
CA TYR A 72 3.13 2.85 17.45
C TYR A 72 3.81 2.56 18.79
N ASN A 73 5.10 2.22 18.77
CA ASN A 73 5.87 1.93 19.97
C ASN A 73 6.01 3.12 20.92
N ARG A 74 6.01 4.37 20.42
CA ARG A 74 6.09 5.57 21.27
C ARG A 74 4.92 5.73 22.24
N GLY A 75 3.75 5.18 21.90
CA GLY A 75 2.55 5.21 22.73
C GLY A 75 2.23 3.88 23.43
N SER A 76 3.07 2.87 23.25
CA SER A 76 2.82 1.51 23.74
C SER A 76 3.43 1.28 25.12
N SER A 77 2.67 0.63 26.00
CA SER A 77 3.20 0.11 27.27
C SER A 77 4.11 -1.12 27.10
N SER A 78 4.08 -1.76 25.93
CA SER A 78 4.87 -2.95 25.60
C SER A 78 5.42 -2.81 24.18
N PRO A 79 6.43 -1.95 23.98
CA PRO A 79 7.01 -1.74 22.64
C PRO A 79 7.70 -3.01 22.15
N THR A 80 7.46 -3.35 20.87
CA THR A 80 8.04 -4.50 20.20
C THR A 80 8.87 -4.04 19.01
N LYS A 81 10.13 -4.46 18.91
CA LYS A 81 10.99 -4.12 17.78
C LYS A 81 10.47 -4.76 16.50
N TRP A 82 10.80 -4.14 15.36
CA TRP A 82 10.42 -4.65 14.04
C TRP A 82 10.81 -6.11 13.82
N GLU A 83 12.03 -6.49 14.23
CA GLU A 83 12.56 -7.83 14.06
C GLU A 83 11.71 -8.88 14.78
N ASP A 84 11.21 -8.52 15.98
CA ASP A 84 10.47 -9.39 16.90
C ASP A 84 8.97 -9.45 16.58
N LEU A 85 8.48 -8.63 15.65
CA LEU A 85 7.08 -8.66 15.23
C LEU A 85 6.74 -9.98 14.54
N SER A 86 5.54 -10.50 14.82
CA SER A 86 4.97 -11.58 14.03
C SER A 86 4.80 -11.16 12.56
N TYR A 87 4.78 -12.13 11.65
CA TYR A 87 4.54 -11.87 10.23
C TYR A 87 3.27 -11.04 10.00
N PHE A 88 2.18 -11.39 10.69
CA PHE A 88 0.91 -10.65 10.60
C PHE A 88 1.07 -9.17 10.98
N LEU A 89 1.76 -8.86 12.08
CA LEU A 89 1.98 -7.49 12.52
C LEU A 89 2.90 -6.72 11.56
N LYS A 90 3.92 -7.39 10.98
CA LYS A 90 4.74 -6.80 9.91
C LYS A 90 3.89 -6.44 8.70
N GLN A 91 3.04 -7.35 8.23
CA GLN A 91 2.13 -7.08 7.11
C GLN A 91 1.12 -5.96 7.42
N SER A 92 0.64 -5.85 8.65
CA SER A 92 -0.25 -4.76 9.07
C SER A 92 0.45 -3.39 8.98
N ASN A 93 1.71 -3.29 9.39
CA ASN A 93 2.51 -2.07 9.27
C ASN A 93 2.83 -1.74 7.81
N ILE A 94 3.13 -2.74 6.98
CA ILE A 94 3.35 -2.58 5.54
C ILE A 94 2.08 -2.02 4.88
N ALA A 95 0.92 -2.63 5.14
CA ALA A 95 -0.35 -2.15 4.61
C ALA A 95 -0.69 -0.72 5.06
N ALA A 96 -0.31 -0.32 6.27
CA ALA A 96 -0.47 1.05 6.75
C ALA A 96 0.45 2.03 6.02
N ALA A 97 1.69 1.63 5.75
CA ALA A 97 2.68 2.41 5.01
C ALA A 97 2.28 2.58 3.53
N ASP A 98 1.84 1.51 2.88
CA ASP A 98 1.37 1.54 1.48
C ASP A 98 0.17 2.47 1.29
N HIS A 99 -0.69 2.55 2.30
CA HIS A 99 -1.85 3.43 2.28
C HIS A 99 -1.50 4.92 2.54
N LEU A 100 -0.27 5.23 2.93
CA LEU A 100 0.13 6.60 3.29
C LEU A 100 0.00 7.57 2.11
N LEU A 101 0.34 7.15 0.90
CA LEU A 101 0.17 7.97 -0.31
C LEU A 101 -1.30 8.33 -0.56
N VAL A 102 -2.21 7.38 -0.35
CA VAL A 102 -3.66 7.60 -0.47
C VAL A 102 -4.12 8.64 0.55
N LYS A 103 -3.66 8.53 1.79
CA LYS A 103 -3.97 9.51 2.85
C LYS A 103 -3.49 10.92 2.51
N ILE A 104 -2.28 11.05 1.98
CA ILE A 104 -1.71 12.33 1.55
C ILE A 104 -2.56 12.95 0.44
N ARG A 105 -2.88 12.17 -0.60
CA ARG A 105 -3.75 12.63 -1.71
C ARG A 105 -5.12 13.08 -1.21
N TYR A 106 -5.74 12.29 -0.36
CA TYR A 106 -7.05 12.63 0.21
C TYR A 106 -7.02 13.94 1.00
N LEU A 107 -6.03 14.12 1.88
CA LEU A 107 -5.91 15.32 2.70
C LEU A 107 -5.61 16.56 1.88
N LEU A 108 -4.71 16.45 0.89
CA LEU A 108 -4.32 17.58 0.05
C LEU A 108 -5.29 17.85 -1.11
N GLY A 109 -6.21 16.92 -1.40
CA GLY A 109 -7.12 17.02 -2.54
C GLY A 109 -6.38 16.97 -3.89
N ASP A 110 -5.22 16.31 -3.94
CA ASP A 110 -4.32 16.30 -5.10
C ASP A 110 -3.92 14.86 -5.49
N GLU A 111 -4.56 14.35 -6.52
CA GLU A 111 -4.33 13.03 -7.10
C GLU A 111 -3.00 12.93 -7.89
N THR A 112 -2.39 14.05 -8.22
CA THR A 112 -1.15 14.09 -9.02
C THR A 112 0.10 13.75 -8.20
N ILE A 113 0.00 13.76 -6.88
CA ILE A 113 1.10 13.38 -5.99
C ILE A 113 1.44 11.91 -6.21
N THR A 114 2.67 11.61 -6.60
CA THR A 114 3.13 10.25 -6.93
C THR A 114 4.01 9.62 -5.85
N ALA A 115 4.48 10.40 -4.87
CA ALA A 115 5.42 9.91 -3.87
C ALA A 115 5.13 10.45 -2.47
N VAL A 116 5.46 9.62 -1.47
CA VAL A 116 5.50 10.02 -0.06
C VAL A 116 6.81 10.75 0.19
N THR A 117 6.75 12.06 0.37
CA THR A 117 7.90 12.91 0.70
C THR A 117 7.70 13.58 2.05
N PRO A 118 8.77 13.99 2.76
CA PRO A 118 8.65 14.73 4.01
C PRO A 118 7.81 16.00 3.86
N GLU A 119 7.91 16.68 2.72
CA GLU A 119 7.13 17.89 2.42
C GLU A 119 5.65 17.59 2.29
N ASN A 120 5.27 16.56 1.50
CA ASN A 120 3.87 16.16 1.34
C ASN A 120 3.27 15.66 2.66
N CYS A 121 4.06 14.96 3.46
CA CYS A 121 3.63 14.53 4.81
C CYS A 121 3.35 15.73 5.71
N ARG A 122 4.24 16.74 5.72
CA ARG A 122 4.05 17.95 6.54
C ARG A 122 2.80 18.71 6.13
N ARG A 123 2.64 18.98 4.83
CA ARG A 123 1.45 19.65 4.29
C ARG A 123 0.17 18.90 4.61
N ALA A 124 0.15 17.58 4.43
CA ALA A 124 -1.00 16.75 4.75
C ALA A 124 -1.33 16.78 6.26
N TYR A 125 -0.31 16.78 7.12
CA TYR A 125 -0.50 16.89 8.56
C TYR A 125 -1.07 18.25 8.98
N GLU A 126 -0.64 19.35 8.38
CA GLU A 126 -1.17 20.69 8.60
C GLU A 126 -2.65 20.76 8.23
N VAL A 127 -3.02 20.22 7.05
CA VAL A 127 -4.42 20.12 6.62
C VAL A 127 -5.23 19.25 7.59
N TYR A 128 -4.74 18.07 7.96
CA TYR A 128 -5.41 17.22 8.94
C TYR A 128 -5.65 17.96 10.26
N ARG A 129 -4.64 18.64 10.75
CA ARG A 129 -4.72 19.38 12.02
C ARG A 129 -5.73 20.53 11.96
N SER A 130 -5.77 21.28 10.85
CA SER A 130 -6.69 22.42 10.68
C SER A 130 -8.13 21.98 10.35
N THR A 131 -8.32 20.79 9.79
CA THR A 131 -9.64 20.28 9.39
C THR A 131 -10.17 19.16 10.26
N ARG A 132 -9.52 18.91 11.40
CA ARG A 132 -9.85 17.78 12.30
C ARG A 132 -11.31 17.75 12.72
N GLU A 133 -11.92 18.90 12.96
CA GLU A 133 -13.32 19.00 13.38
C GLU A 133 -14.31 18.73 12.25
N SER A 134 -13.93 19.02 11.00
CA SER A 134 -14.82 18.90 9.83
C SER A 134 -14.59 17.65 8.98
N ARG A 135 -13.36 17.14 8.93
CA ARG A 135 -12.98 15.98 8.09
C ARG A 135 -12.34 14.84 8.88
N GLY A 136 -12.12 15.02 10.17
CA GLY A 136 -11.46 14.03 11.02
C GLY A 136 -12.21 12.70 11.05
N GLU A 137 -13.52 12.71 11.09
CA GLU A 137 -14.36 11.51 11.07
C GLU A 137 -14.17 10.71 9.76
N ALA A 138 -14.25 11.39 8.61
CA ALA A 138 -14.08 10.74 7.31
C ALA A 138 -12.67 10.13 7.13
N TYR A 139 -11.64 10.83 7.63
CA TYR A 139 -10.28 10.31 7.63
C TYR A 139 -10.13 9.09 8.55
N GLN A 140 -10.70 9.14 9.75
CA GLN A 140 -10.69 8.02 10.69
C GLN A 140 -11.47 6.83 10.15
N GLU A 141 -12.61 7.06 9.51
CA GLU A 141 -13.41 6.02 8.87
C GLU A 141 -12.64 5.36 7.71
N MET A 142 -11.96 6.14 6.87
CA MET A 142 -11.12 5.61 5.79
C MET A 142 -10.03 4.68 6.35
N GLU A 143 -9.34 5.07 7.41
CA GLU A 143 -8.31 4.25 8.04
C GLU A 143 -8.90 3.02 8.74
N HIS A 144 -10.04 3.17 9.39
CA HIS A 144 -10.75 2.05 10.00
C HIS A 144 -11.19 1.01 8.95
N ARG A 145 -11.73 1.47 7.82
CA ARG A 145 -12.09 0.58 6.70
C ARG A 145 -10.88 -0.16 6.15
N ARG A 146 -9.75 0.54 5.94
CA ARG A 146 -8.50 -0.10 5.52
C ARG A 146 -8.09 -1.19 6.50
N TRP A 147 -8.09 -0.88 7.80
CA TRP A 147 -7.72 -1.80 8.85
C TRP A 147 -8.66 -3.02 8.89
N MET A 148 -9.96 -2.80 8.83
CA MET A 148 -10.95 -3.88 8.76
C MET A 148 -10.74 -4.79 7.55
N HIS A 149 -10.52 -4.22 6.36
CA HIS A 149 -10.25 -5.01 5.15
C HIS A 149 -8.99 -5.83 5.29
N PHE A 150 -7.92 -5.26 5.84
CA PHE A 150 -6.69 -6.01 6.10
C PHE A 150 -6.95 -7.24 6.98
N TYR A 151 -7.70 -7.09 8.06
CA TYR A 151 -8.02 -8.21 8.95
C TYR A 151 -8.89 -9.27 8.26
N LEU A 152 -9.92 -8.86 7.54
CA LEU A 152 -10.78 -9.78 6.78
C LEU A 152 -10.00 -10.58 5.75
N MET A 153 -9.07 -9.96 5.03
CA MET A 153 -8.19 -10.64 4.06
C MET A 153 -7.24 -11.65 4.71
N HIS A 154 -7.00 -11.53 6.00
CA HIS A 154 -6.20 -12.47 6.79
C HIS A 154 -7.05 -13.46 7.60
N ASN A 155 -8.28 -13.72 7.15
CA ASN A 155 -9.22 -14.66 7.76
C ASN A 155 -9.68 -14.31 9.19
N TRP A 156 -9.59 -13.04 9.57
CA TRP A 156 -10.20 -12.58 10.81
C TRP A 156 -11.70 -12.33 10.59
N CYS A 157 -12.52 -12.72 11.54
CA CYS A 157 -13.95 -12.44 11.52
C CYS A 157 -14.35 -11.58 12.73
N ARG A 158 -15.47 -10.87 12.58
CA ARG A 158 -16.05 -10.12 13.69
C ARG A 158 -16.51 -11.09 14.80
N SER A 159 -16.13 -10.80 16.03
CA SER A 159 -16.59 -11.53 17.23
C SER A 159 -17.13 -10.53 18.26
N GLU A 160 -18.15 -10.96 19.02
CA GLU A 160 -18.68 -10.17 20.14
C GLU A 160 -17.70 -10.11 21.31
N LYS A 161 -16.86 -11.12 21.44
CA LYS A 161 -15.80 -11.18 22.45
C LYS A 161 -14.44 -11.17 21.78
N ARG A 162 -13.54 -10.35 22.33
CA ARG A 162 -12.14 -10.34 21.89
C ARG A 162 -11.52 -11.69 22.27
N ASP A 163 -11.17 -12.48 21.27
CA ASP A 163 -10.47 -13.75 21.42
C ASP A 163 -9.10 -13.61 20.72
N ASN A 164 -8.06 -13.49 21.53
CA ASN A 164 -6.69 -13.35 20.99
C ASN A 164 -6.07 -14.71 20.59
N GLU A 165 -6.75 -15.83 20.87
CA GLU A 165 -6.28 -17.19 20.58
C GLU A 165 -6.87 -17.74 19.28
N LYS A 166 -8.02 -17.22 18.85
CA LYS A 166 -8.61 -17.57 17.55
C LYS A 166 -8.08 -16.65 16.45
N ARG A 167 -7.00 -17.10 15.88
CA ARG A 167 -6.43 -16.56 14.63
C ARG A 167 -6.80 -17.47 13.48
#